data_52f33f8928eb8a99bf65170e88098507
#
_entry.id   52f33f8928eb8a99bf65170e88098507
#
_cell.length_a   1.000
_cell.length_b   1.000
_cell.length_c   1.000
_cell.angle_alpha   90.00
_cell.angle_beta   90.00
_cell.angle_gamma   90.00
#
_symmetry.space_group_name_H-M   'P 1'
#
loop_
_entity.id
_entity.type
_entity.pdbx_description
1 polymer ?
#
loop_
_entity_poly.entity_id
_entity_poly.type
_entity_poly.pdbx_seq_one_letter_code
_entity_poly.pdbx_strand_id
1 'polypeptide(L)'
;MITTLGATGLTVTRIGLGLAALGRPAYINLGHADDLAGHTDVLSMEQRAHAVLDAAYAGGVRYFDAARSYGKAEAFLGSWLVRRGLGPDDVTVGSKWGYTYTADWRIDADVHEVKDLGAENFRRQLTETREVLGDHLRLYQIHSATLDSGVLDDREVLDELAALRAGGVRIGFTTTGPHQGETIERALAVGGFDSVQSTWNLLERSATGALRAAHEAGLGVIIKEALANGRLTDRGDVSELQAAARDAETTPDALALAAVLAQPWVDVVLSGATTVWELQSNLSGVGRGVDVSRFDSAIEDPDTYWAKRGKLPWN
;
A
#
# COMPACT_ATOMS: atom_id res chain seq x y z
N MET A 1 -0.99 2.49 -17.74
CA MET A 1 -1.31 3.85 -18.22
C MET A 1 -0.75 4.83 -17.19
N ILE A 2 0.05 5.79 -17.61
CA ILE A 2 0.65 6.84 -16.76
C ILE A 2 -0.43 7.89 -16.46
N THR A 3 -0.46 8.37 -15.23
CA THR A 3 -1.37 9.40 -14.71
C THR A 3 -0.65 10.27 -13.67
N THR A 4 -1.34 11.27 -13.12
CA THR A 4 -0.86 12.07 -11.99
C THR A 4 -1.55 11.62 -10.71
N LEU A 5 -0.84 11.58 -9.60
CA LEU A 5 -1.39 11.30 -8.28
C LEU A 5 -2.12 12.55 -7.75
N GLY A 6 -3.44 12.62 -7.89
CA GLY A 6 -4.22 13.79 -7.52
C GLY A 6 -3.63 15.10 -8.09
N ALA A 7 -3.62 16.15 -7.28
CA ALA A 7 -3.04 17.45 -7.62
C ALA A 7 -1.53 17.58 -7.29
N THR A 8 -0.84 16.48 -6.95
CA THR A 8 0.56 16.49 -6.47
C THR A 8 1.60 16.84 -7.54
N GLY A 9 1.28 16.62 -8.81
CA GLY A 9 2.24 16.67 -9.91
C GLY A 9 3.14 15.42 -10.01
N LEU A 10 3.01 14.45 -9.11
CA LEU A 10 3.78 13.20 -9.17
C LEU A 10 3.22 12.28 -10.26
N THR A 11 4.11 11.82 -11.13
CA THR A 11 3.78 10.85 -12.18
C THR A 11 3.70 9.44 -11.61
N VAL A 12 2.56 8.80 -11.78
CA VAL A 12 2.31 7.43 -11.27
C VAL A 12 1.66 6.56 -12.34
N THR A 13 1.53 5.28 -12.06
CA THR A 13 0.72 4.35 -12.85
C THR A 13 -0.47 3.86 -12.04
N ARG A 14 -1.56 3.50 -12.71
CA ARG A 14 -2.81 3.06 -12.08
C ARG A 14 -2.62 1.83 -11.17
N ILE A 15 -1.63 0.97 -11.46
CA ILE A 15 -1.13 -0.03 -10.51
C ILE A 15 0.24 0.43 -10.03
N GLY A 16 0.44 0.41 -8.72
CA GLY A 16 1.70 0.54 -8.02
C GLY A 16 2.13 -0.79 -7.40
N LEU A 17 3.38 -0.91 -6.99
CA LEU A 17 3.88 -2.07 -6.25
C LEU A 17 4.12 -1.70 -4.78
N GLY A 18 3.40 -2.35 -3.86
CA GLY A 18 3.65 -2.30 -2.43
C GLY A 18 4.71 -3.33 -2.00
N LEU A 19 5.66 -2.91 -1.18
CA LEU A 19 6.79 -3.75 -0.77
C LEU A 19 6.61 -4.40 0.62
N ALA A 20 5.43 -4.33 1.22
CA ALA A 20 5.20 -4.85 2.58
C ALA A 20 5.53 -6.34 2.73
N ALA A 21 5.15 -7.15 1.75
CA ALA A 21 5.41 -8.60 1.71
C ALA A 21 6.80 -8.94 1.13
N LEU A 22 7.43 -8.03 0.41
CA LEU A 22 8.77 -8.22 -0.18
C LEU A 22 9.90 -7.87 0.78
N GLY A 23 9.64 -7.01 1.76
CA GLY A 23 10.68 -6.45 2.64
C GLY A 23 10.94 -7.23 3.92
N ARG A 24 10.17 -8.27 4.25
CA ARG A 24 10.26 -9.02 5.51
C ARG A 24 9.77 -10.46 5.33
N PRO A 25 10.28 -11.43 6.13
CA PRO A 25 9.98 -12.85 5.94
C PRO A 25 8.58 -13.27 6.40
N ALA A 26 7.91 -12.44 7.21
CA ALA A 26 6.56 -12.71 7.69
C ALA A 26 5.59 -11.58 7.31
N TYR A 27 4.44 -11.95 6.77
CA TYR A 27 3.37 -11.01 6.45
C TYR A 27 1.99 -11.66 6.58
N ILE A 28 0.95 -10.84 6.74
CA ILE A 28 -0.44 -11.27 6.99
C ILE A 28 -1.21 -11.61 5.70
N ASN A 29 -0.56 -12.18 4.69
CA ASN A 29 -1.20 -12.63 3.45
C ASN A 29 -1.41 -14.14 3.47
N LEU A 30 -2.55 -14.59 2.92
CA LEU A 30 -2.78 -16.02 2.70
C LEU A 30 -1.75 -16.59 1.73
N GLY A 31 -1.04 -17.63 2.17
CA GLY A 31 -0.05 -18.34 1.36
C GLY A 31 1.31 -17.64 1.24
N HIS A 32 1.59 -16.61 2.05
CA HIS A 32 2.87 -15.91 1.99
C HIS A 32 4.08 -16.83 2.22
N ALA A 33 4.01 -17.71 3.22
CA ALA A 33 5.08 -18.69 3.48
C ALA A 33 5.33 -19.64 2.30
N ASP A 34 4.24 -20.06 1.61
CA ASP A 34 4.34 -20.92 0.44
C ASP A 34 5.02 -20.17 -0.73
N ASP A 35 4.69 -18.89 -0.92
CA ASP A 35 5.31 -18.05 -1.95
C ASP A 35 6.80 -17.84 -1.71
N LEU A 36 7.22 -17.77 -0.46
CA LEU A 36 8.65 -17.68 -0.10
C LEU A 36 9.38 -19.02 -0.26
N ALA A 37 8.66 -20.16 -0.21
CA ALA A 37 9.22 -21.51 -0.38
C ALA A 37 10.46 -21.79 0.51
N GLY A 38 10.46 -21.25 1.75
CA GLY A 38 11.56 -21.36 2.70
C GLY A 38 12.78 -20.46 2.43
N HIS A 39 12.78 -19.67 1.37
CA HIS A 39 13.85 -18.70 1.05
C HIS A 39 13.62 -17.38 1.78
N THR A 40 13.83 -17.38 3.09
CA THR A 40 13.53 -16.26 4.00
C THR A 40 14.77 -15.50 4.48
N ASP A 41 15.99 -15.93 4.11
CA ASP A 41 17.18 -15.16 4.42
C ASP A 41 17.23 -13.83 3.66
N VAL A 42 17.97 -12.84 4.20
CA VAL A 42 17.99 -11.48 3.67
C VAL A 42 18.39 -11.42 2.21
N LEU A 43 19.40 -12.21 1.80
CA LEU A 43 19.90 -12.20 0.42
C LEU A 43 18.86 -12.78 -0.56
N SER A 44 18.24 -13.89 -0.21
CA SER A 44 17.18 -14.52 -1.00
C SER A 44 15.96 -13.58 -1.14
N MET A 45 15.57 -12.91 -0.06
CA MET A 45 14.50 -11.93 -0.07
C MET A 45 14.84 -10.71 -0.92
N GLU A 46 16.07 -10.19 -0.87
CA GLU A 46 16.51 -9.09 -1.73
C GLU A 46 16.47 -9.48 -3.22
N GLN A 47 16.97 -10.67 -3.55
CA GLN A 47 16.94 -11.18 -4.93
C GLN A 47 15.51 -11.32 -5.45
N ARG A 48 14.60 -11.83 -4.63
CA ARG A 48 13.17 -11.93 -4.94
C ARG A 48 12.56 -10.54 -5.15
N ALA A 49 12.80 -9.62 -4.21
CA ALA A 49 12.31 -8.24 -4.31
C ALA A 49 12.79 -7.58 -5.60
N HIS A 50 14.08 -7.74 -5.96
CA HIS A 50 14.63 -7.22 -7.20
C HIS A 50 13.99 -7.86 -8.44
N ALA A 51 13.70 -9.16 -8.43
CA ALA A 51 13.03 -9.83 -9.55
C ALA A 51 11.60 -9.31 -9.76
N VAL A 52 10.86 -9.09 -8.67
CA VAL A 52 9.50 -8.52 -8.74
C VAL A 52 9.52 -7.05 -9.16
N LEU A 53 10.46 -6.26 -8.61
CA LEU A 53 10.68 -4.86 -9.01
C LEU A 53 11.04 -4.74 -10.50
N ASP A 54 11.92 -5.61 -11.01
CA ASP A 54 12.29 -5.68 -12.41
C ASP A 54 11.09 -5.98 -13.31
N ALA A 55 10.27 -6.97 -12.91
CA ALA A 55 9.06 -7.34 -13.63
C ALA A 55 8.01 -6.20 -13.60
N ALA A 56 7.86 -5.52 -12.44
CA ALA A 56 6.96 -4.39 -12.29
C ALA A 56 7.36 -3.23 -13.20
N TYR A 57 8.64 -2.86 -13.20
CA TYR A 57 9.16 -1.79 -14.05
C TYR A 57 9.01 -2.12 -15.54
N ALA A 58 9.34 -3.37 -15.93
CA ALA A 58 9.15 -3.86 -17.29
C ALA A 58 7.67 -3.91 -17.69
N GLY A 59 6.77 -4.23 -16.75
CA GLY A 59 5.30 -4.17 -16.93
C GLY A 59 4.72 -2.75 -16.93
N GLY A 60 5.56 -1.72 -16.83
CA GLY A 60 5.18 -0.32 -16.91
C GLY A 60 4.84 0.33 -15.58
N VAL A 61 4.97 -0.34 -14.43
CA VAL A 61 4.75 0.26 -13.11
C VAL A 61 5.77 1.37 -12.85
N ARG A 62 5.27 2.52 -12.30
CA ARG A 62 6.09 3.70 -12.00
C ARG A 62 5.83 4.27 -10.59
N TYR A 63 5.05 3.57 -9.77
CA TYR A 63 4.87 3.89 -8.36
C TYR A 63 5.24 2.71 -7.48
N PHE A 64 6.16 2.94 -6.54
CA PHE A 64 6.67 1.95 -5.59
C PHE A 64 6.44 2.45 -4.16
N ASP A 65 5.84 1.61 -3.31
CA ASP A 65 5.38 1.98 -1.99
C ASP A 65 6.07 1.14 -0.91
N ALA A 66 6.91 1.77 -0.11
CA ALA A 66 7.64 1.18 1.01
C ALA A 66 7.14 1.69 2.37
N ALA A 67 7.77 1.27 3.45
CA ALA A 67 7.64 1.85 4.79
C ALA A 67 8.83 1.44 5.67
N ARG A 68 9.11 2.25 6.71
CA ARG A 68 10.14 1.94 7.72
C ARG A 68 9.90 0.60 8.42
N SER A 69 8.63 0.25 8.67
CA SER A 69 8.28 -1.00 9.34
C SER A 69 8.24 -2.24 8.44
N TYR A 70 8.48 -2.10 7.15
CA TYR A 70 8.47 -3.25 6.23
C TYR A 70 9.84 -3.96 6.17
N GLY A 71 10.49 -4.15 7.32
CA GLY A 71 11.77 -4.82 7.42
C GLY A 71 12.86 -4.12 6.62
N LYS A 72 13.28 -4.71 5.51
CA LYS A 72 14.31 -4.19 4.61
C LYS A 72 13.76 -3.64 3.28
N ALA A 73 12.45 -3.38 3.19
CA ALA A 73 11.82 -2.93 1.94
C ALA A 73 12.47 -1.68 1.34
N GLU A 74 12.76 -0.65 2.15
CA GLU A 74 13.46 0.54 1.66
C GLU A 74 14.87 0.23 1.18
N ALA A 75 15.62 -0.61 1.91
CA ALA A 75 16.98 -1.02 1.53
C ALA A 75 16.98 -1.79 0.20
N PHE A 76 16.05 -2.73 0.02
CA PHE A 76 15.92 -3.49 -1.22
C PHE A 76 15.48 -2.61 -2.40
N LEU A 77 14.58 -1.65 -2.15
CA LEU A 77 14.18 -0.68 -3.17
C LEU A 77 15.35 0.24 -3.54
N GLY A 78 16.07 0.79 -2.55
CA GLY A 78 17.21 1.67 -2.77
C GLY A 78 18.34 0.98 -3.55
N SER A 79 18.72 -0.25 -3.15
CA SER A 79 19.73 -1.04 -3.87
C SER A 79 19.31 -1.38 -5.30
N TRP A 80 18.02 -1.64 -5.54
CA TRP A 80 17.46 -1.87 -6.87
C TRP A 80 17.53 -0.61 -7.75
N LEU A 81 17.14 0.57 -7.22
CA LEU A 81 17.20 1.85 -7.94
C LEU A 81 18.63 2.16 -8.42
N VAL A 82 19.61 1.98 -7.51
CA VAL A 82 21.03 2.15 -7.83
C VAL A 82 21.48 1.14 -8.90
N ARG A 83 21.15 -0.13 -8.71
CA ARG A 83 21.53 -1.20 -9.66
C ARG A 83 20.97 -0.97 -11.07
N ARG A 84 19.78 -0.38 -11.17
CA ARG A 84 19.12 -0.07 -12.44
C ARG A 84 19.54 1.27 -13.02
N GLY A 85 20.24 2.11 -12.27
CA GLY A 85 20.63 3.47 -12.67
C GLY A 85 19.41 4.38 -12.89
N LEU A 86 18.32 4.16 -12.12
CA LEU A 86 17.12 4.98 -12.21
C LEU A 86 17.29 6.26 -11.42
N GLY A 87 16.89 7.38 -12.00
CA GLY A 87 16.85 8.67 -11.34
C GLY A 87 15.48 8.94 -10.66
N PRO A 88 15.40 10.01 -9.84
CA PRO A 88 14.16 10.37 -9.13
C PRO A 88 12.96 10.70 -10.02
N ASP A 89 13.18 10.99 -11.30
CA ASP A 89 12.13 11.31 -12.27
C ASP A 89 11.68 10.08 -13.09
N ASP A 90 12.40 8.96 -13.01
CA ASP A 90 12.06 7.73 -13.74
C ASP A 90 10.92 6.97 -13.08
N VAL A 91 10.80 7.09 -11.74
CA VAL A 91 9.80 6.44 -10.91
C VAL A 91 9.40 7.32 -9.73
N THR A 92 8.20 7.16 -9.24
CA THR A 92 7.75 7.78 -7.98
C THR A 92 7.86 6.78 -6.85
N VAL A 93 8.58 7.14 -5.80
CA VAL A 93 8.74 6.35 -4.58
C VAL A 93 7.99 7.02 -3.43
N GLY A 94 7.08 6.26 -2.81
CA GLY A 94 6.45 6.59 -1.54
C GLY A 94 7.02 5.76 -0.40
N SER A 95 7.16 6.35 0.77
CA SER A 95 7.43 5.62 2.01
C SER A 95 6.56 6.12 3.17
N LYS A 96 6.67 5.47 4.33
CA LYS A 96 5.83 5.74 5.50
C LYS A 96 6.65 5.68 6.77
N TRP A 97 6.24 6.48 7.76
CA TRP A 97 6.81 6.51 9.10
C TRP A 97 5.73 6.25 10.16
N GLY A 98 6.14 5.91 11.37
CA GLY A 98 5.24 5.75 12.49
C GLY A 98 5.15 4.33 13.04
N TYR A 99 5.84 3.37 12.43
CA TYR A 99 6.08 2.05 13.00
C TYR A 99 7.57 1.71 12.90
N THR A 100 8.08 1.08 13.95
CA THR A 100 9.43 0.50 13.97
C THR A 100 9.31 -1.02 13.85
N TYR A 101 10.02 -1.61 12.89
CA TYR A 101 10.13 -3.07 12.76
C TYR A 101 10.96 -3.64 13.92
N THR A 102 10.40 -4.60 14.64
CA THR A 102 11.00 -5.17 15.87
C THR A 102 11.17 -6.68 15.84
N ALA A 103 10.73 -7.35 14.75
CA ALA A 103 10.78 -8.81 14.65
C ALA A 103 12.20 -9.37 14.46
N ASP A 104 13.21 -8.53 14.21
CA ASP A 104 14.60 -8.95 13.96
C ASP A 104 14.72 -10.09 12.94
N TRP A 105 13.97 -9.97 11.84
CA TRP A 105 13.91 -10.93 10.74
C TRP A 105 13.27 -12.30 11.10
N ARG A 106 12.64 -12.42 12.27
CA ARG A 106 11.98 -13.65 12.72
C ARG A 106 10.53 -13.71 12.21
N ILE A 107 10.08 -14.91 11.84
CA ILE A 107 8.69 -15.17 11.43
C ILE A 107 7.80 -15.31 12.66
N ASP A 108 8.32 -15.90 13.72
CA ASP A 108 7.64 -16.26 14.98
C ASP A 108 7.80 -15.19 16.08
N ALA A 109 8.05 -13.94 15.72
CA ALA A 109 8.19 -12.86 16.70
C ALA A 109 6.83 -12.56 17.37
N ASP A 110 6.84 -12.36 18.69
CA ASP A 110 5.64 -11.98 19.45
C ASP A 110 5.13 -10.59 19.03
N VAL A 111 6.05 -9.68 18.67
CA VAL A 111 5.76 -8.32 18.21
C VAL A 111 6.58 -8.03 16.97
N HIS A 112 5.90 -7.86 15.83
CA HIS A 112 6.56 -7.59 14.56
C HIS A 112 6.89 -6.13 14.36
N GLU A 113 6.07 -5.23 14.89
CA GLU A 113 6.26 -3.79 14.74
C GLU A 113 5.61 -3.03 15.91
N VAL A 114 6.21 -1.90 16.28
CA VAL A 114 5.72 -1.02 17.35
C VAL A 114 5.36 0.34 16.76
N LYS A 115 4.14 0.81 17.08
CA LYS A 115 3.60 2.09 16.61
C LYS A 115 4.07 3.22 17.50
N ASP A 116 4.62 4.27 16.87
CA ASP A 116 4.97 5.54 17.48
C ASP A 116 4.82 6.65 16.42
N LEU A 117 3.80 7.50 16.60
CA LEU A 117 3.49 8.59 15.69
C LEU A 117 3.93 9.96 16.22
N GLY A 118 4.86 9.99 17.20
CA GLY A 118 5.42 11.23 17.75
C GLY A 118 6.46 11.90 16.84
N ALA A 119 6.66 13.19 17.02
CA ALA A 119 7.55 14.02 16.18
C ALA A 119 9.02 13.57 16.26
N GLU A 120 9.49 13.08 17.43
CA GLU A 120 10.86 12.56 17.56
C GLU A 120 11.09 11.34 16.66
N ASN A 121 10.12 10.39 16.66
CA ASN A 121 10.17 9.22 15.79
C ASN A 121 10.08 9.63 14.30
N PHE A 122 9.27 10.63 13.96
CA PHE A 122 9.21 11.19 12.61
C PHE A 122 10.60 11.65 12.13
N ARG A 123 11.29 12.52 12.92
CA ARG A 123 12.62 13.06 12.56
C ARG A 123 13.65 11.95 12.37
N ARG A 124 13.67 10.99 13.30
CA ARG A 124 14.56 9.83 13.22
C ARG A 124 14.29 9.03 11.95
N GLN A 125 13.05 8.63 11.73
CA GLN A 125 12.69 7.78 10.58
C GLN A 125 12.83 8.50 9.24
N LEU A 126 12.57 9.81 9.18
CA LEU A 126 12.82 10.61 7.97
C LEU A 126 14.31 10.63 7.62
N THR A 127 15.19 10.78 8.61
CA THR A 127 16.64 10.72 8.41
C THR A 127 17.04 9.35 7.86
N GLU A 128 16.64 8.27 8.51
CA GLU A 128 16.91 6.89 8.09
C GLU A 128 16.38 6.59 6.67
N THR A 129 15.18 7.06 6.34
CA THR A 129 14.60 6.89 4.99
C THR A 129 15.41 7.65 3.93
N ARG A 130 15.83 8.88 4.24
CA ARG A 130 16.64 9.69 3.32
C ARG A 130 18.04 9.12 3.10
N GLU A 131 18.64 8.49 4.09
CA GLU A 131 19.93 7.80 3.94
C GLU A 131 19.84 6.66 2.92
N VAL A 132 18.68 6.01 2.79
CA VAL A 132 18.48 4.86 1.91
C VAL A 132 17.92 5.26 0.54
N LEU A 133 16.93 6.14 0.51
CA LEU A 133 16.18 6.49 -0.70
C LEU A 133 16.64 7.81 -1.33
N GLY A 134 17.30 8.68 -0.56
CA GLY A 134 17.78 9.98 -1.04
C GLY A 134 16.68 10.80 -1.71
N ASP A 135 16.99 11.36 -2.88
CA ASP A 135 16.08 12.19 -3.67
C ASP A 135 14.94 11.39 -4.35
N HIS A 136 14.99 10.05 -4.30
CA HIS A 136 13.86 9.23 -4.78
C HIS A 136 12.65 9.31 -3.86
N LEU A 137 12.79 9.74 -2.59
CA LEU A 137 11.66 9.93 -1.70
C LEU A 137 10.80 11.10 -2.18
N ARG A 138 9.68 10.82 -2.84
CA ARG A 138 8.79 11.82 -3.41
C ARG A 138 7.49 11.99 -2.63
N LEU A 139 7.08 10.98 -1.86
CA LEU A 139 5.90 10.96 -1.01
C LEU A 139 6.23 10.33 0.35
N TYR A 140 5.94 11.03 1.46
CA TYR A 140 6.14 10.50 2.80
C TYR A 140 4.85 10.56 3.61
N GLN A 141 4.42 9.42 4.17
CA GLN A 141 3.07 9.26 4.70
C GLN A 141 3.08 8.87 6.18
N ILE A 142 2.12 9.40 6.96
CA ILE A 142 1.79 8.85 8.28
C ILE A 142 1.30 7.42 8.11
N HIS A 143 1.90 6.46 8.81
CA HIS A 143 1.54 5.06 8.70
C HIS A 143 0.39 4.70 9.64
N SER A 144 -0.79 4.35 9.09
CA SER A 144 -1.98 3.91 9.82
C SER A 144 -2.47 4.94 10.86
N ALA A 145 -2.72 6.17 10.41
CA ALA A 145 -3.43 7.15 11.21
C ALA A 145 -4.83 6.62 11.59
N THR A 146 -5.23 6.89 12.84
CA THR A 146 -6.56 6.65 13.37
C THR A 146 -6.95 7.85 14.23
N LEU A 147 -8.24 8.05 14.50
CA LEU A 147 -8.68 9.12 15.40
C LEU A 147 -8.04 8.96 16.79
N ASP A 148 -8.02 7.73 17.33
CA ASP A 148 -7.46 7.42 18.63
C ASP A 148 -5.95 7.66 18.74
N SER A 149 -5.23 7.68 17.62
CA SER A 149 -3.80 7.95 17.62
C SER A 149 -3.45 9.40 17.95
N GLY A 150 -4.39 10.32 17.79
CA GLY A 150 -4.21 11.76 18.01
C GLY A 150 -3.27 12.44 17.01
N VAL A 151 -2.64 11.72 16.08
CA VAL A 151 -1.60 12.25 15.19
C VAL A 151 -2.08 13.39 14.28
N LEU A 152 -3.37 13.39 13.93
CA LEU A 152 -3.98 14.45 13.12
C LEU A 152 -4.27 15.73 13.93
N ASP A 153 -4.06 15.71 15.23
CA ASP A 153 -4.21 16.83 16.16
C ASP A 153 -2.87 17.25 16.80
N ASP A 154 -1.80 16.49 16.53
CA ASP A 154 -0.46 16.78 17.03
C ASP A 154 0.20 17.90 16.23
N ARG A 155 0.27 19.09 16.83
CA ARG A 155 0.82 20.27 16.17
C ARG A 155 2.29 20.11 15.78
N GLU A 156 3.10 19.48 16.63
CA GLU A 156 4.52 19.31 16.33
C GLU A 156 4.71 18.43 15.12
N VAL A 157 3.96 17.33 15.03
CA VAL A 157 3.97 16.44 13.85
C VAL A 157 3.49 17.16 12.59
N LEU A 158 2.40 17.93 12.69
CA LEU A 158 1.85 18.64 11.54
C LEU A 158 2.80 19.74 11.04
N ASP A 159 3.50 20.44 11.93
CA ASP A 159 4.50 21.45 11.58
C ASP A 159 5.72 20.80 10.89
N GLU A 160 6.20 19.64 11.35
CA GLU A 160 7.27 18.88 10.70
C GLU A 160 6.88 18.41 9.30
N LEU A 161 5.65 17.90 9.15
CA LEU A 161 5.12 17.49 7.84
C LEU A 161 5.00 18.68 6.89
N ALA A 162 4.54 19.85 7.38
CA ALA A 162 4.47 21.08 6.58
C ALA A 162 5.86 21.55 6.13
N ALA A 163 6.87 21.46 7.00
CA ALA A 163 8.26 21.77 6.67
C ALA A 163 8.81 20.82 5.59
N LEU A 164 8.54 19.51 5.73
CA LEU A 164 8.94 18.52 4.73
C LEU A 164 8.30 18.79 3.36
N ARG A 165 6.99 19.15 3.36
CA ARG A 165 6.25 19.52 2.15
C ARG A 165 6.84 20.76 1.48
N ALA A 166 7.18 21.78 2.26
CA ALA A 166 7.85 22.97 1.75
C ALA A 166 9.22 22.67 1.15
N GLY A 167 9.89 21.63 1.62
CA GLY A 167 11.14 21.08 1.07
C GLY A 167 10.98 20.26 -0.22
N GLY A 168 9.74 20.11 -0.75
CA GLY A 168 9.46 19.48 -2.04
C GLY A 168 9.04 18.01 -1.99
N VAL A 169 9.05 17.36 -0.83
CA VAL A 169 8.49 16.01 -0.65
C VAL A 169 7.00 16.13 -0.39
N ARG A 170 6.17 15.41 -1.16
CA ARG A 170 4.73 15.36 -0.91
C ARG A 170 4.45 14.60 0.38
N ILE A 171 3.40 15.02 1.10
CA ILE A 171 3.01 14.39 2.36
C ILE A 171 1.64 13.77 2.26
N GLY A 172 1.44 12.67 2.99
CA GLY A 172 0.17 11.99 3.02
C GLY A 172 -0.06 11.26 4.33
N PHE A 173 -1.13 10.52 4.37
CA PHE A 173 -1.44 9.64 5.48
C PHE A 173 -2.06 8.34 4.97
N THR A 174 -1.84 7.27 5.73
CA THR A 174 -2.56 6.02 5.52
C THR A 174 -3.51 5.75 6.67
N THR A 175 -4.61 5.08 6.42
CA THR A 175 -5.62 4.75 7.41
C THR A 175 -5.68 3.25 7.69
N THR A 176 -6.30 2.86 8.79
CA THR A 176 -6.56 1.46 9.17
C THR A 176 -7.77 1.38 10.08
N GLY A 177 -8.40 0.21 10.13
CA GLY A 177 -9.52 -0.06 11.03
C GLY A 177 -10.89 0.34 10.48
N PRO A 178 -11.97 -0.01 11.19
CA PRO A 178 -13.34 0.18 10.72
C PRO A 178 -13.73 1.66 10.57
N HIS A 179 -13.06 2.57 11.29
CA HIS A 179 -13.31 4.03 11.26
C HIS A 179 -12.39 4.79 10.28
N GLN A 180 -11.89 4.12 9.24
CA GLN A 180 -11.00 4.76 8.27
C GLN A 180 -11.67 5.94 7.52
N GLY A 181 -12.98 5.89 7.27
CA GLY A 181 -13.75 6.99 6.67
C GLY A 181 -13.71 8.24 7.53
N GLU A 182 -14.02 8.14 8.82
CA GLU A 182 -13.98 9.24 9.78
C GLU A 182 -12.57 9.82 9.93
N THR A 183 -11.54 8.97 9.88
CA THR A 183 -10.14 9.40 9.89
C THR A 183 -9.79 10.25 8.66
N ILE A 184 -10.29 9.86 7.47
CA ILE A 184 -10.11 10.63 6.23
C ILE A 184 -10.81 11.98 6.34
N GLU A 185 -12.05 12.01 6.82
CA GLU A 185 -12.82 13.24 7.02
C GLU A 185 -12.12 14.20 7.99
N ARG A 186 -11.54 13.66 9.09
CA ARG A 186 -10.73 14.44 10.03
C ARG A 186 -9.49 15.03 9.34
N ALA A 187 -8.75 14.23 8.58
CA ALA A 187 -7.57 14.69 7.84
C ALA A 187 -7.92 15.77 6.81
N LEU A 188 -9.06 15.66 6.12
CA LEU A 188 -9.56 16.70 5.21
C LEU A 188 -9.86 18.01 5.95
N ALA A 189 -10.45 17.94 7.15
CA ALA A 189 -10.72 19.11 7.98
C ALA A 189 -9.44 19.78 8.51
N VAL A 190 -8.40 19.02 8.82
CA VAL A 190 -7.07 19.52 9.20
C VAL A 190 -6.40 20.21 8.00
N GLY A 191 -6.49 19.58 6.83
CA GLY A 191 -5.88 20.07 5.59
C GLY A 191 -4.38 19.84 5.51
N GLY A 192 -3.77 20.32 4.42
CA GLY A 192 -2.31 20.29 4.22
C GLY A 192 -1.76 18.99 3.62
N PHE A 193 -2.52 17.92 3.57
CA PHE A 193 -2.10 16.65 2.97
C PHE A 193 -2.25 16.65 1.45
N ASP A 194 -1.36 15.93 0.77
CA ASP A 194 -1.33 15.76 -0.69
C ASP A 194 -1.92 14.41 -1.14
N SER A 195 -1.96 13.40 -0.25
CA SER A 195 -2.49 12.07 -0.58
C SER A 195 -3.10 11.35 0.62
N VAL A 196 -3.99 10.41 0.32
CA VAL A 196 -4.53 9.42 1.25
C VAL A 196 -4.29 8.00 0.71
N GLN A 197 -3.90 7.08 1.59
CA GLN A 197 -3.83 5.66 1.29
C GLN A 197 -4.73 4.88 2.24
N SER A 198 -5.73 4.17 1.71
CA SER A 198 -6.74 3.49 2.51
C SER A 198 -7.05 2.11 1.97
N THR A 199 -7.64 1.25 2.80
CA THR A 199 -8.17 -0.04 2.37
C THR A 199 -9.50 0.19 1.66
N TRP A 200 -9.61 -0.35 0.44
CA TRP A 200 -10.86 -0.51 -0.28
C TRP A 200 -10.77 -1.74 -1.19
N ASN A 201 -11.76 -2.61 -1.10
CA ASN A 201 -11.84 -3.82 -1.92
C ASN A 201 -13.30 -4.30 -2.01
N LEU A 202 -13.55 -5.43 -2.66
CA LEU A 202 -14.89 -5.95 -2.86
C LEU A 202 -15.64 -6.30 -1.55
N LEU A 203 -14.90 -6.55 -0.45
CA LEU A 203 -15.45 -6.91 0.87
C LEU A 203 -15.58 -5.69 1.79
N GLU A 204 -14.67 -4.72 1.68
CA GLU A 204 -14.59 -3.55 2.56
C GLU A 204 -14.71 -2.27 1.73
N ARG A 205 -15.89 -1.63 1.81
CA ARG A 205 -16.21 -0.43 1.01
C ARG A 205 -16.64 0.77 1.87
N SER A 206 -16.50 0.69 3.19
CA SER A 206 -17.00 1.72 4.11
C SER A 206 -16.42 3.10 3.86
N ALA A 207 -15.16 3.19 3.44
CA ALA A 207 -14.48 4.47 3.16
C ALA A 207 -14.88 5.12 1.82
N THR A 208 -15.77 4.54 1.01
CA THR A 208 -16.09 5.04 -0.34
C THR A 208 -16.43 6.53 -0.38
N GLY A 209 -17.30 7.00 0.53
CA GLY A 209 -17.71 8.40 0.59
C GLY A 209 -16.55 9.35 0.90
N ALA A 210 -15.76 9.01 1.91
CA ALA A 210 -14.62 9.80 2.35
C ALA A 210 -13.48 9.82 1.31
N LEU A 211 -13.22 8.69 0.63
CA LEU A 211 -12.22 8.62 -0.45
C LEU A 211 -12.63 9.45 -1.67
N ARG A 212 -13.92 9.45 -2.01
CA ARG A 212 -14.46 10.33 -3.06
C ARG A 212 -14.26 11.80 -2.69
N ALA A 213 -14.62 12.19 -1.46
CA ALA A 213 -14.42 13.55 -0.98
C ALA A 213 -12.93 13.96 -0.98
N ALA A 214 -12.01 13.04 -0.62
CA ALA A 214 -10.58 13.28 -0.71
C ALA A 214 -10.11 13.54 -2.15
N HIS A 215 -10.57 12.72 -3.10
CA HIS A 215 -10.30 12.91 -4.52
C HIS A 215 -10.85 14.26 -5.04
N GLU A 216 -12.09 14.62 -4.70
CA GLU A 216 -12.71 15.88 -5.06
C GLU A 216 -11.97 17.10 -4.45
N ALA A 217 -11.35 16.92 -3.28
CA ALA A 217 -10.48 17.91 -2.65
C ALA A 217 -9.08 17.99 -3.29
N GLY A 218 -8.77 17.14 -4.28
CA GLY A 218 -7.51 17.12 -5.01
C GLY A 218 -6.42 16.23 -4.40
N LEU A 219 -6.71 15.47 -3.33
CA LEU A 219 -5.75 14.50 -2.80
C LEU A 219 -5.57 13.34 -3.79
N GLY A 220 -4.33 12.85 -3.88
CA GLY A 220 -4.05 11.59 -4.53
C GLY A 220 -4.61 10.41 -3.73
N VAL A 221 -5.43 9.56 -4.36
CA VAL A 221 -6.04 8.40 -3.70
C VAL A 221 -5.32 7.11 -4.07
N ILE A 222 -4.70 6.49 -3.07
CA ILE A 222 -3.98 5.22 -3.19
C ILE A 222 -4.78 4.15 -2.45
N ILE A 223 -5.07 3.04 -3.12
CA ILE A 223 -5.75 1.91 -2.49
C ILE A 223 -4.76 0.81 -2.16
N LYS A 224 -4.74 0.42 -0.89
CA LYS A 224 -4.03 -0.74 -0.36
C LYS A 224 -5.00 -1.88 -0.03
N GLU A 225 -4.48 -3.08 0.16
CA GLU A 225 -5.26 -4.29 0.51
C GLU A 225 -6.42 -4.57 -0.48
N ALA A 226 -6.24 -4.22 -1.75
CA ALA A 226 -7.23 -4.44 -2.80
C ALA A 226 -7.62 -5.91 -2.97
N LEU A 227 -6.75 -6.84 -2.55
CA LEU A 227 -6.97 -8.30 -2.55
C LEU A 227 -7.37 -8.86 -1.17
N ALA A 228 -7.71 -7.98 -0.20
CA ALA A 228 -8.12 -8.38 1.16
C ALA A 228 -7.17 -9.43 1.78
N ASN A 229 -5.84 -9.19 1.71
CA ASN A 229 -4.80 -10.08 2.22
C ASN A 229 -4.87 -11.52 1.65
N GLY A 230 -5.23 -11.65 0.38
CA GLY A 230 -5.35 -12.93 -0.33
C GLY A 230 -6.75 -13.52 -0.37
N ARG A 231 -7.73 -12.99 0.39
CA ARG A 231 -9.12 -13.47 0.37
C ARG A 231 -9.82 -13.29 -0.98
N LEU A 232 -9.37 -12.36 -1.80
CA LEU A 232 -9.87 -12.08 -3.16
C LEU A 232 -8.95 -12.65 -4.26
N THR A 233 -8.29 -13.74 -3.95
CA THR A 233 -7.47 -14.53 -4.89
C THR A 233 -8.04 -15.96 -5.03
N ASP A 234 -7.38 -16.82 -5.78
CA ASP A 234 -7.70 -18.25 -5.87
C ASP A 234 -7.53 -18.99 -4.53
N ARG A 235 -6.76 -18.45 -3.59
CA ARG A 235 -6.58 -18.97 -2.23
C ARG A 235 -7.71 -18.56 -1.27
N GLY A 236 -8.57 -17.65 -1.69
CA GLY A 236 -9.62 -17.10 -0.85
C GLY A 236 -10.94 -17.87 -0.91
N ASP A 237 -11.91 -17.36 -0.15
CA ASP A 237 -13.20 -18.00 0.11
C ASP A 237 -14.39 -17.32 -0.58
N VAL A 238 -14.16 -16.34 -1.45
CA VAL A 238 -15.23 -15.56 -2.11
C VAL A 238 -15.65 -16.27 -3.41
N SER A 239 -16.57 -17.23 -3.28
CA SER A 239 -17.04 -18.09 -4.38
C SER A 239 -17.63 -17.32 -5.57
N GLU A 240 -18.31 -16.20 -5.32
CA GLU A 240 -18.89 -15.34 -6.35
C GLU A 240 -17.80 -14.71 -7.23
N LEU A 241 -16.69 -14.26 -6.63
CA LEU A 241 -15.55 -13.72 -7.35
C LEU A 241 -14.87 -14.80 -8.19
N GLN A 242 -14.69 -16.00 -7.63
CA GLN A 242 -14.10 -17.14 -8.34
C GLN A 242 -14.98 -17.57 -9.55
N ALA A 243 -16.30 -17.57 -9.38
CA ALA A 243 -17.21 -17.85 -10.48
C ALA A 243 -17.15 -16.78 -11.57
N ALA A 244 -17.19 -15.50 -11.17
CA ALA A 244 -17.10 -14.38 -12.09
C ALA A 244 -15.77 -14.34 -12.86
N ALA A 245 -14.66 -14.70 -12.21
CA ALA A 245 -13.35 -14.78 -12.84
C ALA A 245 -13.30 -15.90 -13.90
N ARG A 246 -13.87 -17.08 -13.60
CA ARG A 246 -14.00 -18.16 -14.60
C ARG A 246 -14.83 -17.73 -15.80
N ASP A 247 -15.98 -17.09 -15.58
CA ASP A 247 -16.86 -16.59 -16.65
C ASP A 247 -16.16 -15.54 -17.54
N ALA A 248 -15.28 -14.73 -16.94
CA ALA A 248 -14.51 -13.68 -17.62
C ALA A 248 -13.16 -14.17 -18.17
N GLU A 249 -12.87 -15.47 -18.10
CA GLU A 249 -11.60 -16.08 -18.51
C GLU A 249 -10.37 -15.33 -17.93
N THR A 250 -10.42 -15.08 -16.59
CA THR A 250 -9.37 -14.36 -15.88
C THR A 250 -9.15 -14.95 -14.47
N THR A 251 -8.23 -14.36 -13.70
CA THR A 251 -8.00 -14.75 -12.31
C THR A 251 -8.83 -13.90 -11.34
N PRO A 252 -9.17 -14.42 -10.15
CA PRO A 252 -9.93 -13.65 -9.14
C PRO A 252 -9.22 -12.35 -8.72
N ASP A 253 -7.90 -12.39 -8.53
CA ASP A 253 -7.09 -11.23 -8.18
C ASP A 253 -7.10 -10.15 -9.28
N ALA A 254 -6.97 -10.54 -10.55
CA ALA A 254 -7.06 -9.61 -11.68
C ALA A 254 -8.44 -8.92 -11.73
N LEU A 255 -9.52 -9.70 -11.49
CA LEU A 255 -10.88 -9.17 -11.48
C LEU A 255 -11.13 -8.24 -10.27
N ALA A 256 -10.62 -8.60 -9.08
CA ALA A 256 -10.71 -7.78 -7.88
C ALA A 256 -9.97 -6.44 -8.06
N LEU A 257 -8.75 -6.45 -8.61
CA LEU A 257 -8.01 -5.22 -8.91
C LEU A 257 -8.71 -4.38 -9.98
N ALA A 258 -9.28 -5.01 -11.01
CA ALA A 258 -10.06 -4.30 -12.03
C ALA A 258 -11.28 -3.60 -11.42
N ALA A 259 -11.94 -4.21 -10.44
CA ALA A 259 -13.07 -3.61 -9.72
C ALA A 259 -12.68 -2.34 -8.95
N VAL A 260 -11.49 -2.33 -8.32
CA VAL A 260 -10.94 -1.15 -7.66
C VAL A 260 -10.56 -0.09 -8.69
N LEU A 261 -9.90 -0.46 -9.78
CA LEU A 261 -9.51 0.44 -10.87
C LEU A 261 -10.71 1.06 -11.61
N ALA A 262 -11.89 0.43 -11.55
CA ALA A 262 -13.12 0.97 -12.11
C ALA A 262 -13.68 2.15 -11.32
N GLN A 263 -13.20 2.38 -10.09
CA GLN A 263 -13.64 3.52 -9.28
C GLN A 263 -13.01 4.82 -9.83
N PRO A 264 -13.81 5.84 -10.18
CA PRO A 264 -13.30 7.06 -10.84
C PRO A 264 -12.43 7.94 -9.91
N TRP A 265 -12.52 7.74 -8.61
CA TRP A 265 -11.76 8.47 -7.59
C TRP A 265 -10.45 7.77 -7.18
N VAL A 266 -10.10 6.63 -7.77
CA VAL A 266 -8.84 5.92 -7.49
C VAL A 266 -7.76 6.38 -8.46
N ASP A 267 -6.63 6.84 -7.95
CA ASP A 267 -5.45 7.14 -8.76
C ASP A 267 -4.53 5.92 -8.88
N VAL A 268 -4.26 5.25 -7.77
CA VAL A 268 -3.34 4.10 -7.70
C VAL A 268 -3.94 2.97 -6.88
N VAL A 269 -3.82 1.74 -7.39
CA VAL A 269 -4.06 0.51 -6.63
C VAL A 269 -2.72 -0.20 -6.40
N LEU A 270 -2.43 -0.58 -5.16
CA LEU A 270 -1.20 -1.30 -4.83
C LEU A 270 -1.37 -2.81 -5.05
N SER A 271 -0.53 -3.37 -5.91
CA SER A 271 -0.26 -4.80 -5.92
C SER A 271 0.66 -5.13 -4.76
N GLY A 272 0.29 -6.13 -3.96
CA GLY A 272 1.11 -6.69 -2.88
C GLY A 272 1.80 -8.00 -3.28
N ALA A 273 2.04 -8.20 -4.57
CA ALA A 273 2.61 -9.43 -5.11
C ALA A 273 3.99 -9.73 -4.51
N THR A 274 4.21 -10.99 -4.13
CA THR A 274 5.47 -11.54 -3.63
C THR A 274 6.25 -12.29 -4.70
N THR A 275 5.59 -12.65 -5.79
CA THR A 275 6.17 -13.37 -6.92
C THR A 275 5.93 -12.63 -8.24
N VAL A 276 6.77 -12.90 -9.23
CA VAL A 276 6.59 -12.35 -10.58
C VAL A 276 5.28 -12.84 -11.19
N TRP A 277 4.87 -14.07 -10.91
CA TRP A 277 3.62 -14.65 -11.41
C TRP A 277 2.39 -13.90 -10.87
N GLU A 278 2.33 -13.66 -9.55
CA GLU A 278 1.25 -12.88 -8.95
C GLU A 278 1.19 -11.46 -9.51
N LEU A 279 2.35 -10.82 -9.68
CA LEU A 279 2.42 -9.49 -10.28
C LEU A 279 1.85 -9.49 -11.70
N GLN A 280 2.21 -10.46 -12.53
CA GLN A 280 1.70 -10.57 -13.89
C GLN A 280 0.19 -10.81 -13.92
N SER A 281 -0.32 -11.64 -13.02
CA SER A 281 -1.75 -11.84 -12.81
C SER A 281 -2.45 -10.52 -12.45
N ASN A 282 -1.93 -9.80 -11.45
CA ASN A 282 -2.48 -8.52 -11.02
C ASN A 282 -2.49 -7.48 -12.15
N LEU A 283 -1.41 -7.40 -12.93
CA LEU A 283 -1.31 -6.47 -14.07
C LEU A 283 -2.31 -6.80 -15.19
N SER A 284 -2.72 -8.05 -15.33
CA SER A 284 -3.71 -8.47 -16.33
C SER A 284 -5.12 -7.92 -16.07
N GLY A 285 -5.38 -7.41 -14.86
CA GLY A 285 -6.63 -6.73 -14.49
C GLY A 285 -6.78 -5.33 -15.09
N VAL A 286 -5.66 -4.71 -15.53
CA VAL A 286 -5.69 -3.35 -16.07
C VAL A 286 -6.52 -3.26 -17.36
N GLY A 287 -7.47 -2.32 -17.37
CA GLY A 287 -8.32 -2.07 -18.53
C GLY A 287 -9.51 -3.01 -18.70
N ARG A 288 -9.71 -3.96 -17.75
CA ARG A 288 -10.92 -4.79 -17.74
C ARG A 288 -12.10 -4.01 -17.19
N GLY A 289 -13.23 -4.09 -17.87
CA GLY A 289 -14.51 -3.58 -17.37
C GLY A 289 -15.08 -4.54 -16.32
N VAL A 290 -15.47 -3.99 -15.17
CA VAL A 290 -16.10 -4.76 -14.08
C VAL A 290 -17.33 -4.03 -13.57
N ASP A 291 -18.46 -4.72 -13.54
CA ASP A 291 -19.63 -4.25 -12.81
C ASP A 291 -19.46 -4.62 -11.33
N VAL A 292 -19.09 -3.63 -10.53
CA VAL A 292 -18.79 -3.80 -9.10
C VAL A 292 -20.05 -4.14 -8.30
N SER A 293 -21.26 -3.76 -8.78
CA SER A 293 -22.52 -4.05 -8.09
C SER A 293 -22.84 -5.55 -8.03
N ARG A 294 -22.28 -6.33 -8.94
CA ARG A 294 -22.36 -7.80 -8.94
C ARG A 294 -21.88 -8.42 -7.62
N PHE A 295 -21.02 -7.71 -6.88
CA PHE A 295 -20.40 -8.19 -5.65
C PHE A 295 -20.95 -7.49 -4.39
N ASP A 296 -22.12 -6.87 -4.46
CA ASP A 296 -22.71 -6.17 -3.30
C ASP A 296 -23.09 -7.12 -2.17
N SER A 297 -23.43 -8.37 -2.49
CA SER A 297 -23.69 -9.44 -1.51
C SER A 297 -22.43 -9.91 -0.75
N ALA A 298 -21.25 -9.63 -1.27
CA ALA A 298 -19.97 -9.98 -0.62
C ALA A 298 -19.49 -8.90 0.35
N ILE A 299 -20.11 -7.73 0.38
CA ILE A 299 -19.70 -6.64 1.29
C ILE A 299 -19.88 -7.10 2.73
N GLU A 300 -18.81 -6.98 3.51
CA GLU A 300 -18.83 -7.27 4.93
C GLU A 300 -19.10 -6.00 5.75
N ASP A 301 -19.69 -6.19 6.92
CA ASP A 301 -19.70 -5.14 7.94
C ASP A 301 -18.25 -4.77 8.31
N PRO A 302 -17.90 -3.46 8.46
CA PRO A 302 -16.53 -3.05 8.68
C PRO A 302 -15.87 -3.68 9.91
N ASP A 303 -16.58 -3.74 11.06
CA ASP A 303 -16.04 -4.35 12.28
C ASP A 303 -15.75 -5.84 12.07
N THR A 304 -16.64 -6.53 11.34
CA THR A 304 -16.45 -7.94 10.99
C THR A 304 -15.25 -8.14 10.07
N TYR A 305 -15.09 -7.32 9.03
CA TYR A 305 -13.96 -7.39 8.12
C TYR A 305 -12.64 -7.18 8.86
N TRP A 306 -12.55 -6.11 9.65
CA TRP A 306 -11.34 -5.76 10.37
C TRP A 306 -11.00 -6.74 11.49
N ALA A 307 -12.02 -7.33 12.15
CA ALA A 307 -11.81 -8.41 13.11
C ALA A 307 -11.25 -9.69 12.45
N LYS A 308 -11.73 -10.05 11.25
CA LYS A 308 -11.19 -11.18 10.48
C LYS A 308 -9.74 -10.89 10.05
N ARG A 309 -9.50 -9.70 9.49
CA ARG A 309 -8.16 -9.27 9.08
C ARG A 309 -7.16 -9.29 10.24
N GLY A 310 -7.55 -8.84 11.42
CA GLY A 310 -6.70 -8.82 12.62
C GLY A 310 -6.34 -10.21 13.15
N LYS A 311 -7.06 -11.26 12.73
CA LYS A 311 -6.81 -12.67 13.10
C LYS A 311 -5.95 -13.41 12.08
N LEU A 312 -5.60 -12.77 10.95
CA LEU A 312 -4.72 -13.41 9.98
C LEU A 312 -3.34 -13.62 10.60
N PRO A 313 -2.78 -14.83 10.49
CA PRO A 313 -1.45 -15.11 11.04
C PRO A 313 -0.37 -14.37 10.26
N TRP A 314 0.67 -13.99 10.95
CA TRP A 314 1.94 -13.67 10.33
C TRP A 314 2.61 -14.97 9.88
N ASN A 315 2.85 -15.16 8.62
CA ASN A 315 3.41 -16.37 8.04
C ASN A 315 4.43 -16.05 6.94
#